data_c1352ac34c9d471bcc70a37764df090c
#
_entry.id   c1352ac34c9d471bcc70a37764df090c
#
_cell.length_a   1.000
_cell.length_b   1.000
_cell.length_c   1.000
_cell.angle_alpha   90.00
_cell.angle_beta   90.00
_cell.angle_gamma   90.00
#
_symmetry.space_group_name_H-M   'P 1'
#
loop_
_entity.id
_entity.type
_entity.pdbx_description
1 polymer ?
#
loop_
_entity_poly.entity_id
_entity_poly.type
_entity_poly.pdbx_seq_one_letter_code
_entity_poly.pdbx_strand_id
1 'polypeptide(L)'
;MVGDGSFLMLHSELYTAVQEGAKINVLLFDNTGWSCIENLQNEQGTETFGTRFTRRNPETGLLDGAVVPIDFAKCAAGYGCKTYTATNVEELRAALADAKRQTVPTLIDIKVVHGSMSHGYDAWWRVGVAEVSASETVQRPTARCRKTSKKRGYIKHTIKRGCIPMLDA
;
A
#
# COMPACT_ATOMS: atom_id res chain seq x y z
N MET A 1 -3.51 9.44 -7.91
CA MET A 1 -2.36 9.14 -7.04
C MET A 1 -2.49 7.70 -6.59
N VAL A 2 -1.43 6.92 -6.61
CA VAL A 2 -1.44 5.47 -6.34
C VAL A 2 -0.13 5.05 -5.69
N GLY A 3 -0.16 4.06 -4.77
CA GLY A 3 1.04 3.39 -4.27
C GLY A 3 1.49 2.29 -5.24
N ASP A 4 2.75 1.93 -5.17
CA ASP A 4 3.39 0.93 -6.02
C ASP A 4 2.71 -0.45 -5.95
N GLY A 5 2.38 -0.93 -4.75
CA GLY A 5 1.64 -2.18 -4.58
C GLY A 5 0.25 -2.14 -5.23
N SER A 6 -0.50 -1.05 -5.07
CA SER A 6 -1.81 -0.88 -5.71
C SER A 6 -1.69 -0.79 -7.23
N PHE A 7 -0.64 -0.13 -7.73
CA PHE A 7 -0.37 -0.05 -9.15
C PHE A 7 -0.13 -1.42 -9.79
N LEU A 8 0.61 -2.30 -9.11
CA LEU A 8 0.87 -3.66 -9.59
C LEU A 8 -0.41 -4.51 -9.74
N MET A 9 -1.49 -4.16 -9.08
CA MET A 9 -2.74 -4.94 -9.18
C MET A 9 -3.44 -4.76 -10.53
N LEU A 10 -3.33 -3.58 -11.16
CA LEU A 10 -4.05 -3.28 -12.41
C LEU A 10 -3.33 -2.24 -13.28
N HIS A 11 -2.03 -2.33 -13.40
CA HIS A 11 -1.25 -1.38 -14.21
C HIS A 11 -1.52 -1.47 -15.72
N SER A 12 -2.09 -2.58 -16.19
CA SER A 12 -2.47 -2.78 -17.59
C SER A 12 -3.53 -1.78 -18.08
N GLU A 13 -4.31 -1.14 -17.20
CA GLU A 13 -5.28 -0.10 -17.56
C GLU A 13 -4.63 1.16 -18.15
N LEU A 14 -3.32 1.34 -17.99
CA LEU A 14 -2.59 2.35 -18.76
C LEU A 14 -2.62 2.08 -20.26
N TYR A 15 -2.60 0.81 -20.66
CA TYR A 15 -2.75 0.45 -22.07
C TYR A 15 -4.14 0.79 -22.60
N THR A 16 -5.19 0.55 -21.82
CA THR A 16 -6.55 0.97 -22.15
C THR A 16 -6.63 2.48 -22.34
N ALA A 17 -6.02 3.26 -21.44
CA ALA A 17 -5.98 4.72 -21.58
C ALA A 17 -5.25 5.17 -22.86
N VAL A 18 -4.18 4.48 -23.25
CA VAL A 18 -3.47 4.77 -24.51
C VAL A 18 -4.33 4.41 -25.71
N GLN A 19 -5.00 3.24 -25.72
CA GLN A 19 -5.89 2.82 -26.81
C GLN A 19 -7.05 3.79 -27.03
N GLU A 20 -7.66 4.27 -25.94
CA GLU A 20 -8.79 5.20 -25.99
C GLU A 20 -8.37 6.66 -26.19
N GLY A 21 -7.08 6.95 -26.25
CA GLY A 21 -6.56 8.33 -26.33
C GLY A 21 -6.92 9.15 -25.08
N ALA A 22 -7.19 8.50 -23.97
CA ALA A 22 -7.63 9.14 -22.73
C ALA A 22 -6.42 9.68 -21.94
N LYS A 23 -6.31 11.00 -21.86
CA LYS A 23 -5.25 11.66 -21.11
C LYS A 23 -5.47 11.49 -19.59
N ILE A 24 -4.59 10.74 -18.95
CA ILE A 24 -4.51 10.63 -17.49
C ILE A 24 -3.09 10.92 -17.01
N ASN A 25 -2.95 11.43 -15.80
CA ASN A 25 -1.66 11.59 -15.13
C ASN A 25 -1.64 10.71 -13.89
N VAL A 26 -0.76 9.72 -13.86
CA VAL A 26 -0.56 8.82 -12.72
C VAL A 26 0.65 9.30 -11.92
N LEU A 27 0.42 9.61 -10.63
CA LEU A 27 1.46 9.88 -9.66
C LEU A 27 1.61 8.61 -8.82
N LEU A 28 2.69 7.90 -9.01
CA LEU A 28 2.99 6.65 -8.34
C LEU A 28 4.00 6.90 -7.23
N PHE A 29 3.64 6.54 -5.99
CA PHE A 29 4.53 6.61 -4.83
C PHE A 29 5.15 5.24 -4.60
N ASP A 30 6.44 5.13 -4.94
CA ASP A 30 7.21 3.90 -4.84
C ASP A 30 7.97 3.87 -3.50
N ASN A 31 7.44 3.12 -2.56
CA ASN A 31 8.09 2.80 -1.29
C ASN A 31 8.54 1.33 -1.20
N THR A 32 8.55 0.62 -2.34
CA THR A 32 9.01 -0.76 -2.53
C THR A 32 8.21 -1.82 -1.77
N GLY A 33 6.88 -1.65 -1.72
CA GLY A 33 5.99 -2.64 -1.13
C GLY A 33 4.59 -2.17 -0.82
N TRP A 34 3.79 -3.10 -0.32
CA TRP A 34 2.46 -2.82 0.24
C TRP A 34 2.57 -2.33 1.69
N SER A 35 3.23 -1.19 1.91
CA SER A 35 3.57 -0.71 3.25
C SER A 35 2.35 -0.48 4.13
N CYS A 36 1.21 -0.12 3.54
CA CYS A 36 -0.05 0.01 4.26
C CYS A 36 -0.50 -1.33 4.87
N ILE A 37 -0.40 -2.41 4.10
CA ILE A 37 -0.75 -3.76 4.54
C ILE A 37 0.29 -4.27 5.55
N GLU A 38 1.58 -4.00 5.31
CA GLU A 38 2.64 -4.32 6.26
C GLU A 38 2.40 -3.69 7.63
N ASN A 39 2.01 -2.42 7.65
CA ASN A 39 1.68 -1.75 8.90
C ASN A 39 0.49 -2.40 9.62
N LEU A 40 -0.55 -2.80 8.87
CA LEU A 40 -1.67 -3.54 9.45
C LEU A 40 -1.22 -4.89 10.04
N GLN A 41 -0.35 -5.63 9.36
CA GLN A 41 0.24 -6.86 9.90
C GLN A 41 0.94 -6.57 11.23
N ASN A 42 1.86 -5.61 11.24
CA ASN A 42 2.67 -5.28 12.42
C ASN A 42 1.83 -4.76 13.59
N GLU A 43 0.84 -3.90 13.33
CA GLU A 43 -0.09 -3.40 14.37
C GLU A 43 -0.95 -4.51 14.99
N GLN A 44 -1.22 -5.57 14.24
CA GLN A 44 -1.95 -6.74 14.71
C GLN A 44 -1.04 -7.82 15.32
N GLY A 45 0.26 -7.52 15.49
CA GLY A 45 1.23 -8.44 16.08
C GLY A 45 1.70 -9.57 15.15
N THR A 46 1.39 -9.47 13.86
CA THR A 46 1.90 -10.38 12.84
C THR A 46 3.23 -9.84 12.31
N GLU A 47 4.20 -10.70 12.10
CA GLU A 47 5.45 -10.32 11.41
C GLU A 47 5.16 -9.97 9.95
N THR A 48 6.02 -9.12 9.37
CA THR A 48 5.97 -8.77 7.95
C THR A 48 6.03 -10.03 7.09
N PHE A 49 5.01 -10.23 6.25
CA PHE A 49 4.92 -11.40 5.39
C PHE A 49 4.39 -11.04 4.01
N GLY A 50 5.25 -11.20 2.99
CA GLY A 50 4.87 -11.07 1.59
C GLY A 50 4.48 -9.65 1.13
N THR A 51 4.73 -8.62 1.93
CA THR A 51 4.33 -7.24 1.64
C THR A 51 5.47 -6.37 1.12
N ARG A 52 6.71 -6.81 1.23
CA ARG A 52 7.89 -6.13 0.68
C ARG A 52 8.27 -6.69 -0.68
N PHE A 53 8.79 -5.85 -1.56
CA PHE A 53 9.37 -6.29 -2.83
C PHE A 53 10.80 -6.77 -2.61
N THR A 54 10.93 -7.96 -2.04
CA THR A 54 12.21 -8.58 -1.71
C THR A 54 12.35 -9.95 -2.35
N ARG A 55 13.59 -10.36 -2.57
CA ARG A 55 13.92 -11.70 -3.04
C ARG A 55 13.63 -12.74 -1.96
N ARG A 56 13.33 -13.93 -2.40
CA ARG A 56 13.30 -15.09 -1.50
C ARG A 56 14.73 -15.37 -1.00
N ASN A 57 14.85 -15.45 0.30
CA ASN A 57 16.08 -15.84 0.97
C ASN A 57 16.19 -17.37 0.94
N PRO A 58 17.26 -17.94 0.38
CA PRO A 58 17.41 -19.40 0.31
C PRO A 58 17.61 -20.07 1.67
N GLU A 59 18.08 -19.33 2.67
CA GLU A 59 18.33 -19.87 4.02
C GLU A 59 17.05 -19.95 4.84
N THR A 60 16.22 -18.90 4.80
CA THR A 60 14.97 -18.84 5.58
C THR A 60 13.76 -19.35 4.78
N GLY A 61 13.84 -19.38 3.47
CA GLY A 61 12.72 -19.68 2.58
C GLY A 61 11.65 -18.59 2.52
N LEU A 62 11.89 -17.44 3.16
CA LEU A 62 10.96 -16.29 3.22
C LEU A 62 11.32 -15.21 2.19
N LEU A 63 10.44 -14.24 2.00
CA LEU A 63 10.66 -13.05 1.17
C LEU A 63 11.27 -11.92 2.03
N ASP A 64 12.44 -12.20 2.61
CA ASP A 64 13.19 -11.30 3.50
C ASP A 64 14.62 -10.99 3.01
N GLY A 65 14.91 -11.33 1.76
CA GLY A 65 16.18 -11.06 1.11
C GLY A 65 16.35 -9.63 0.63
N ALA A 66 17.26 -9.40 -0.30
CA ALA A 66 17.53 -8.08 -0.86
C ALA A 66 16.30 -7.50 -1.58
N VAL A 67 16.14 -6.18 -1.49
CA VAL A 67 15.09 -5.44 -2.21
C VAL A 67 15.20 -5.66 -3.72
N VAL A 68 14.06 -5.86 -4.37
CA VAL A 68 13.93 -5.94 -5.82
C VAL A 68 13.30 -4.63 -6.32
N PRO A 69 14.10 -3.66 -6.76
CA PRO A 69 13.56 -2.42 -7.27
C PRO A 69 12.81 -2.67 -8.59
N ILE A 70 11.65 -2.05 -8.71
CA ILE A 70 10.88 -2.05 -9.96
C ILE A 70 11.06 -0.69 -10.64
N ASP A 71 11.31 -0.70 -11.94
CA ASP A 71 11.32 0.51 -12.77
C ASP A 71 9.91 0.71 -13.34
N PHE A 72 9.06 1.34 -12.57
CA PHE A 72 7.66 1.58 -12.97
C PHE A 72 7.56 2.54 -14.15
N ALA A 73 8.52 3.45 -14.30
CA ALA A 73 8.57 4.34 -15.43
C ALA A 73 8.79 3.54 -16.74
N LYS A 74 9.70 2.57 -16.75
CA LYS A 74 9.88 1.67 -17.90
C LYS A 74 8.68 0.79 -18.16
N CYS A 75 8.03 0.27 -17.09
CA CYS A 75 6.82 -0.52 -17.24
C CYS A 75 5.73 0.27 -17.97
N ALA A 76 5.46 1.51 -17.53
CA ALA A 76 4.47 2.36 -18.15
C ALA A 76 4.86 2.84 -19.56
N ALA A 77 6.13 3.09 -19.80
CA ALA A 77 6.63 3.42 -21.13
C ALA A 77 6.36 2.30 -22.14
N GLY A 78 6.45 1.04 -21.71
CA GLY A 78 6.10 -0.12 -22.54
C GLY A 78 4.65 -0.13 -23.03
N TYR A 79 3.73 0.54 -22.32
CA TYR A 79 2.34 0.74 -22.75
C TYR A 79 2.14 1.97 -23.66
N GLY A 80 3.18 2.76 -23.91
CA GLY A 80 3.10 3.98 -24.71
C GLY A 80 2.86 5.25 -23.90
N CYS A 81 2.99 5.21 -22.58
CA CYS A 81 2.89 6.40 -21.75
C CYS A 81 4.15 7.25 -21.82
N LYS A 82 4.02 8.56 -21.65
CA LYS A 82 5.14 9.44 -21.33
C LYS A 82 5.47 9.30 -19.84
N THR A 83 6.73 9.02 -19.52
CA THR A 83 7.12 8.66 -18.15
C THR A 83 8.23 9.53 -17.59
N TYR A 84 8.28 9.64 -16.27
CA TYR A 84 9.25 10.38 -15.50
C TYR A 84 9.60 9.59 -14.25
N THR A 85 10.85 9.77 -13.76
CA THR A 85 11.26 9.33 -12.43
C THR A 85 11.62 10.57 -11.63
N ALA A 86 11.15 10.65 -10.39
CA ALA A 86 11.46 11.75 -9.49
C ALA A 86 11.98 11.20 -8.15
N THR A 87 13.17 11.64 -7.76
CA THR A 87 13.85 11.27 -6.51
C THR A 87 13.89 12.44 -5.51
N ASN A 88 13.52 13.64 -5.96
CA ASN A 88 13.47 14.86 -5.18
C ASN A 88 12.32 15.76 -5.64
N VAL A 89 12.09 16.83 -4.89
CA VAL A 89 10.95 17.76 -5.12
C VAL A 89 11.12 18.55 -6.42
N GLU A 90 12.33 18.92 -6.78
CA GLU A 90 12.65 19.68 -7.99
C GLU A 90 12.32 18.86 -9.25
N GLU A 91 12.75 17.60 -9.30
CA GLU A 91 12.40 16.66 -10.37
C GLU A 91 10.88 16.41 -10.44
N LEU A 92 10.23 16.26 -9.30
CA LEU A 92 8.78 16.09 -9.24
C LEU A 92 8.05 17.32 -9.80
N ARG A 93 8.48 18.54 -9.47
CA ARG A 93 7.91 19.80 -9.99
C ARG A 93 8.08 19.89 -11.51
N ALA A 94 9.27 19.58 -12.02
CA ALA A 94 9.54 19.57 -13.45
C ALA A 94 8.69 18.52 -14.18
N ALA A 95 8.62 17.31 -13.66
CA ALA A 95 7.80 16.23 -14.21
C ALA A 95 6.31 16.59 -14.24
N LEU A 96 5.77 17.17 -13.17
CA LEU A 96 4.38 17.65 -13.10
C LEU A 96 4.09 18.75 -14.12
N ALA A 97 5.00 19.70 -14.26
CA ALA A 97 4.85 20.80 -15.22
C ALA A 97 4.84 20.27 -16.66
N ASP A 98 5.70 19.30 -16.97
CA ASP A 98 5.73 18.69 -18.31
C ASP A 98 4.54 17.75 -18.54
N ALA A 99 4.19 16.90 -17.57
CA ALA A 99 3.05 16.00 -17.66
C ALA A 99 1.72 16.74 -17.97
N LYS A 100 1.54 17.94 -17.44
CA LYS A 100 0.36 18.79 -17.76
C LYS A 100 0.26 19.17 -19.24
N ARG A 101 1.40 19.32 -19.92
CA ARG A 101 1.44 19.72 -21.35
C ARG A 101 1.29 18.55 -22.31
N GLN A 102 1.52 17.32 -21.83
CA GLN A 102 1.41 16.13 -22.66
C GLN A 102 -0.02 15.86 -23.10
N THR A 103 -0.19 15.25 -24.24
CA THR A 103 -1.50 14.83 -24.79
C THR A 103 -1.76 13.33 -24.61
N VAL A 104 -0.73 12.57 -24.21
CA VAL A 104 -0.80 11.13 -23.94
C VAL A 104 -0.85 10.86 -22.42
N PRO A 105 -1.26 9.66 -21.99
CA PRO A 105 -1.15 9.27 -20.59
C PRO A 105 0.26 9.43 -20.06
N THR A 106 0.38 9.88 -18.82
CA THR A 106 1.69 10.05 -18.18
C THR A 106 1.78 9.30 -16.86
N LEU A 107 2.98 8.82 -16.53
CA LEU A 107 3.29 8.27 -15.22
C LEU A 107 4.53 8.96 -14.66
N ILE A 108 4.43 9.42 -13.40
CA ILE A 108 5.56 9.92 -12.63
C ILE A 108 5.84 8.90 -11.53
N ASP A 109 6.97 8.21 -11.63
CA ASP A 109 7.48 7.28 -10.61
C ASP A 109 8.24 8.09 -9.55
N ILE A 110 7.59 8.30 -8.41
CA ILE A 110 8.08 9.12 -7.30
C ILE A 110 8.73 8.20 -6.28
N LYS A 111 10.06 8.21 -6.22
CA LYS A 111 10.80 7.41 -5.25
C LYS A 111 10.70 8.05 -3.86
N VAL A 112 10.12 7.33 -2.93
CA VAL A 112 10.00 7.75 -1.53
C VAL A 112 10.78 6.81 -0.62
N VAL A 113 10.92 7.18 0.65
CA VAL A 113 11.66 6.36 1.61
C VAL A 113 11.06 4.95 1.68
N HIS A 114 11.91 3.94 1.59
CA HIS A 114 11.51 2.53 1.66
C HIS A 114 10.64 2.26 2.89
N GLY A 115 9.53 1.58 2.70
CA GLY A 115 8.59 1.24 3.76
C GLY A 115 7.87 2.45 4.39
N SER A 116 8.05 3.67 3.84
CA SER A 116 7.36 4.84 4.37
C SER A 116 5.87 4.80 4.06
N MET A 117 5.07 5.31 4.99
CA MET A 117 3.63 5.46 4.84
C MET A 117 3.14 6.62 5.69
N SER A 118 1.92 7.10 5.42
CA SER A 118 1.28 8.06 6.30
C SER A 118 0.87 7.39 7.61
N HIS A 119 1.08 8.06 8.74
CA HIS A 119 0.60 7.59 10.03
C HIS A 119 -0.92 7.72 10.15
N GLY A 120 -1.53 6.81 10.89
CA GLY A 120 -2.80 7.03 11.50
C GLY A 120 -3.98 6.30 10.87
N TYR A 121 -4.26 5.17 11.43
CA TYR A 121 -5.60 4.59 11.42
C TYR A 121 -6.35 5.01 12.70
N ASP A 122 -6.12 6.21 13.19
CA ASP A 122 -6.47 6.62 14.55
C ASP A 122 -7.95 6.64 14.83
N ALA A 123 -8.78 6.70 13.81
CA ALA A 123 -10.10 7.13 14.18
C ALA A 123 -11.15 6.04 14.07
N TRP A 124 -11.31 5.39 13.01
CA TRP A 124 -12.53 4.65 12.78
C TRP A 124 -12.34 3.37 11.98
N TRP A 125 -11.14 3.15 11.50
CA TRP A 125 -10.72 1.90 10.91
C TRP A 125 -10.09 1.03 12.00
N ARG A 126 -10.90 0.24 12.68
CA ARG A 126 -10.38 -0.80 13.54
C ARG A 126 -10.35 -2.09 12.74
N VAL A 127 -9.17 -2.45 12.33
CA VAL A 127 -8.95 -3.76 11.74
C VAL A 127 -9.05 -4.79 12.85
N GLY A 128 -9.92 -5.78 12.66
CA GLY A 128 -10.03 -6.91 13.58
C GLY A 128 -8.75 -7.73 13.56
N VAL A 129 -8.48 -8.36 14.68
CA VAL A 129 -7.39 -9.32 14.83
C VAL A 129 -7.87 -10.71 14.46
N ALA A 130 -6.95 -11.63 14.16
CA ALA A 130 -7.28 -13.02 13.95
C ALA A 130 -7.97 -13.60 15.19
N GLU A 131 -9.14 -14.19 15.02
CA GLU A 131 -9.90 -14.79 16.12
C GLU A 131 -9.21 -16.06 16.65
N VAL A 132 -8.50 -16.75 15.76
CA VAL A 132 -7.74 -17.96 16.07
C VAL A 132 -6.29 -17.74 15.68
N SER A 133 -5.42 -17.69 16.66
CA SER A 133 -3.97 -17.63 16.47
C SER A 133 -3.25 -18.31 17.63
N ALA A 134 -2.25 -19.12 17.30
CA ALA A 134 -1.34 -19.67 18.29
C ALA A 134 -0.28 -18.66 18.75
N SER A 135 -0.12 -17.54 18.03
CA SER A 135 0.87 -16.51 18.34
C SER A 135 0.42 -15.61 19.49
N GLU A 136 1.19 -15.53 20.55
CA GLU A 136 0.96 -14.62 21.67
C GLU A 136 0.98 -13.16 21.23
N THR A 137 1.82 -12.80 20.27
CA THR A 137 1.94 -11.44 19.74
C THR A 137 0.65 -11.00 19.04
N VAL A 138 -0.04 -11.90 18.35
CA VAL A 138 -1.33 -11.64 17.73
C VAL A 138 -2.46 -11.58 18.77
N GLN A 139 -2.37 -12.32 19.87
CA GLN A 139 -3.38 -12.28 20.93
C GLN A 139 -3.38 -10.98 21.74
N ARG A 140 -2.22 -10.32 21.91
CA ARG A 140 -2.07 -9.06 22.66
C ARG A 140 -2.89 -7.88 22.09
N PRO A 141 -2.90 -7.61 20.79
CA PRO A 141 -3.74 -6.56 20.17
C PRO A 141 -5.23 -6.78 20.42
N THR A 142 -5.70 -8.04 20.42
CA THR A 142 -7.10 -8.37 20.74
C THR A 142 -7.50 -7.85 22.12
N ALA A 143 -6.66 -8.04 23.12
CA ALA A 143 -6.92 -7.56 24.49
C ALA A 143 -6.94 -6.02 24.55
N ARG A 144 -6.06 -5.33 23.82
CA ARG A 144 -6.01 -3.86 23.70
C ARG A 144 -7.27 -3.32 23.01
N CYS A 145 -7.66 -3.93 21.91
CA CYS A 145 -8.85 -3.56 21.16
C CYS A 145 -10.11 -3.68 22.00
N ARG A 146 -10.29 -4.78 22.72
CA ARG A 146 -11.42 -4.99 23.64
C ARG A 146 -11.49 -3.92 24.74
N LYS A 147 -10.35 -3.55 25.34
CA LYS A 147 -10.27 -2.50 26.37
C LYS A 147 -10.67 -1.12 25.81
N THR A 148 -10.23 -0.78 24.62
CA THR A 148 -10.51 0.52 23.97
C THR A 148 -11.97 0.62 23.55
N SER A 149 -12.57 -0.46 23.06
CA SER A 149 -13.98 -0.53 22.69
C SER A 149 -14.89 -0.31 23.90
N LYS A 150 -14.56 -0.90 25.06
CA LYS A 150 -15.28 -0.67 26.31
C LYS A 150 -15.21 0.79 26.77
N LYS A 151 -14.05 1.46 26.66
CA LYS A 151 -13.89 2.86 27.10
C LYS A 151 -14.66 3.86 26.23
N ARG A 152 -14.90 3.56 24.95
CA ARG A 152 -15.57 4.47 24.00
C ARG A 152 -17.07 4.22 23.83
N GLY A 153 -17.67 3.36 24.63
CA GLY A 153 -19.13 3.13 24.60
C GLY A 153 -19.64 2.48 23.31
N TYR A 154 -18.79 1.82 22.57
CA TYR A 154 -19.21 1.07 21.39
C TYR A 154 -20.12 -0.09 21.80
N ILE A 155 -21.22 -0.19 21.11
CA ILE A 155 -22.40 -1.01 21.35
C ILE A 155 -22.03 -2.44 21.77
N LYS A 156 -22.66 -2.94 22.83
CA LYS A 156 -22.44 -4.25 23.47
C LYS A 156 -22.50 -5.47 22.52
N HIS A 157 -23.06 -5.32 21.32
CA HIS A 157 -23.22 -6.39 20.35
C HIS A 157 -21.97 -6.70 19.51
N THR A 158 -21.02 -5.77 19.41
CA THR A 158 -19.83 -5.91 18.56
C THR A 158 -18.71 -6.71 19.22
N ILE A 159 -18.81 -6.97 20.51
CA ILE A 159 -17.71 -7.56 21.31
C ILE A 159 -17.58 -9.08 21.10
N LYS A 160 -18.59 -9.74 20.54
CA LYS A 160 -18.57 -11.20 20.34
C LYS A 160 -17.86 -11.65 19.05
N ARG A 161 -17.55 -10.73 18.12
CA ARG A 161 -16.99 -11.08 16.80
C ARG A 161 -15.86 -10.14 16.33
N GLY A 162 -14.88 -9.90 17.18
CA GLY A 162 -13.74 -9.05 16.81
C GLY A 162 -14.00 -7.56 16.96
N CYS A 163 -13.05 -6.73 16.58
CA CYS A 163 -13.10 -5.26 16.73
C CYS A 163 -13.78 -4.54 15.56
N ILE A 164 -14.35 -5.24 14.61
CA ILE A 164 -15.06 -4.66 13.45
C ILE A 164 -16.56 -4.76 13.71
N PRO A 165 -17.31 -3.66 13.63
CA PRO A 165 -18.76 -3.75 13.52
C PRO A 165 -19.09 -4.37 12.16
N MET A 166 -19.58 -5.59 12.14
CA MET A 166 -20.27 -6.09 10.95
C MET A 166 -21.59 -5.33 10.86
N LEU A 167 -21.82 -4.65 9.77
CA LEU A 167 -23.15 -4.19 9.39
C LEU A 167 -23.97 -5.46 9.18
N ASP A 168 -25.01 -5.64 10.01
CA ASP A 168 -26.00 -6.66 9.76
C ASP A 168 -26.66 -6.37 8.43
N ALA A 169 -26.55 -7.35 7.50
CA ALA A 169 -27.21 -7.32 6.21
C ALA A 169 -28.69 -7.61 6.36
#